data_47bc131593f488ce0726e537d50f8368
#
_entry.id   47bc131593f488ce0726e537d50f8368
#
_cell.length_a   1.000
_cell.length_b   1.000
_cell.length_c   1.000
_cell.angle_alpha   90.00
_cell.angle_beta   90.00
_cell.angle_gamma   90.00
#
_symmetry.space_group_name_H-M   'P 1'
#
loop_
_entity.id
_entity.type
_entity.pdbx_description
1 polymer ?
#
loop_
_entity_poly.entity_id
_entity_poly.type
_entity_poly.pdbx_seq_one_letter_code
_entity_poly.pdbx_strand_id
1 'polypeptide(L)'
;MKKIRKWASTFGVLLALAVGLAVWVMLPWWGALAGVALLVAWLLLARRGRQTLAVASVGISSLPQRWGASGVIIVGIAGVVGVLVAMLAMGAGFSATLNSTGDEDTAIILRGGAMAETNSVITRDQVPLITGLDGIARGQEGQPLASPELSQVVSLPTVADGTDANVQLRGVGATAWELRPQVEVVEGRRFNPGLRELVVGNGAAQQFRGLRIGEAVRFGNQEWTVVGRFASGDSHDSELWADAEVVATTYDRPAYQSVTARLEPGDGFDRLKAALAGDPRLKLDVLTTADYFRRQSEGLSRLISLLGTVIGTIMAVGAVFGALNTMYAAVAGRAREVATLRALGFRGLPVVVAVMLETMLLALLGGLLGAALAWLVFNGYTVSTLGSNFSQVVFQFRVGPELLWTGLKWALGIGLVGGLFPALRAARLPVTDALRAG
;
A
#
# COMPACT_ATOMS: atom_id res chain seq x y z
N MET A 1 6.39 6.67 49.96
CA MET A 1 6.13 5.28 49.56
C MET A 1 4.79 5.06 48.83
N LYS A 2 3.61 5.59 49.26
CA LYS A 2 2.32 5.41 48.54
C LYS A 2 2.28 5.98 47.10
N LYS A 3 2.93 7.13 46.80
CA LYS A 3 3.04 7.72 45.47
C LYS A 3 3.86 6.86 44.50
N ILE A 4 5.01 6.36 44.94
CA ILE A 4 5.91 5.51 44.11
C ILE A 4 5.20 4.19 43.73
N ARG A 5 4.48 3.58 44.67
CA ARG A 5 3.71 2.35 44.43
C ARG A 5 2.53 2.57 43.44
N LYS A 6 1.90 3.76 43.46
CA LYS A 6 0.91 4.15 42.46
C LYS A 6 1.53 4.34 41.05
N TRP A 7 2.68 5.00 40.97
CA TRP A 7 3.42 5.20 39.72
C TRP A 7 3.89 3.87 39.13
N ALA A 8 4.46 2.98 39.96
CA ALA A 8 4.88 1.65 39.51
C ALA A 8 3.70 0.79 39.00
N SER A 9 2.52 0.87 39.63
CA SER A 9 1.32 0.17 39.16
C SER A 9 0.77 0.73 37.87
N THR A 10 0.82 2.07 37.68
CA THR A 10 0.37 2.72 36.42
C THR A 10 1.31 2.39 35.27
N PHE A 11 2.63 2.44 35.52
CA PHE A 11 3.64 2.07 34.54
C PHE A 11 3.53 0.59 34.13
N GLY A 12 3.30 -0.32 35.10
CA GLY A 12 3.06 -1.74 34.81
C GLY A 12 1.84 -2.00 33.95
N VAL A 13 0.73 -1.25 34.17
CA VAL A 13 -0.47 -1.35 33.33
C VAL A 13 -0.21 -0.82 31.92
N LEU A 14 0.48 0.30 31.79
CA LEU A 14 0.83 0.85 30.47
C LEU A 14 1.77 -0.07 29.68
N LEU A 15 2.75 -0.66 30.37
CA LEU A 15 3.66 -1.64 29.76
C LEU A 15 2.92 -2.89 29.32
N ALA A 16 2.02 -3.43 30.16
CA ALA A 16 1.19 -4.58 29.81
C ALA A 16 0.26 -4.30 28.62
N LEU A 17 -0.30 -3.08 28.52
CA LEU A 17 -1.09 -2.63 27.38
C LEU A 17 -0.23 -2.53 26.11
N ALA A 18 0.95 -1.95 26.21
CA ALA A 18 1.87 -1.83 25.06
C ALA A 18 2.29 -3.21 24.53
N VAL A 19 2.66 -4.13 25.43
CA VAL A 19 2.99 -5.52 25.09
C VAL A 19 1.78 -6.24 24.50
N GLY A 20 0.60 -6.09 25.11
CA GLY A 20 -0.66 -6.67 24.59
C GLY A 20 -1.01 -6.18 23.19
N LEU A 21 -0.85 -4.88 22.91
CA LEU A 21 -1.05 -4.31 21.58
C LEU A 21 0.00 -4.80 20.59
N ALA A 22 1.27 -4.90 20.98
CA ALA A 22 2.31 -5.44 20.12
C ALA A 22 2.03 -6.90 19.73
N VAL A 23 1.63 -7.73 20.67
CA VAL A 23 1.20 -9.12 20.42
C VAL A 23 -0.04 -9.14 19.51
N TRP A 24 -1.01 -8.26 19.76
CA TRP A 24 -2.22 -8.15 18.95
C TRP A 24 -1.93 -7.78 17.50
N VAL A 25 -1.02 -6.83 17.25
CA VAL A 25 -0.63 -6.42 15.89
C VAL A 25 0.05 -7.57 15.13
N MET A 26 0.85 -8.38 15.82
CA MET A 26 1.54 -9.54 15.23
C MET A 26 0.63 -10.76 15.07
N LEU A 27 -0.57 -10.76 15.64
CA LEU A 27 -1.45 -11.92 15.65
C LEU A 27 -1.97 -12.19 14.22
N PRO A 28 -1.78 -13.40 13.68
CA PRO A 28 -2.38 -13.78 12.41
C PRO A 28 -3.90 -13.95 12.57
N TRP A 29 -4.64 -13.90 11.47
CA TRP A 29 -6.11 -13.96 11.47
C TRP A 29 -6.65 -15.23 12.16
N TRP A 30 -6.01 -16.37 12.00
CA TRP A 30 -6.39 -17.63 12.67
C TRP A 30 -6.17 -17.56 14.19
N GLY A 31 -5.14 -16.86 14.65
CA GLY A 31 -4.91 -16.64 16.08
C GLY A 31 -5.99 -15.77 16.72
N ALA A 32 -6.46 -14.74 15.98
CA ALA A 32 -7.61 -13.94 16.42
C ALA A 32 -8.90 -14.76 16.49
N LEU A 33 -9.15 -15.61 15.48
CA LEU A 33 -10.31 -16.53 15.51
C LEU A 33 -10.25 -17.51 16.67
N ALA A 34 -9.07 -18.07 16.96
CA ALA A 34 -8.88 -18.94 18.14
C ALA A 34 -9.17 -18.19 19.44
N GLY A 35 -8.70 -16.95 19.56
CA GLY A 35 -8.99 -16.09 20.72
C GLY A 35 -10.49 -15.81 20.89
N VAL A 36 -11.19 -15.51 19.79
CA VAL A 36 -12.66 -15.33 19.80
C VAL A 36 -13.36 -16.62 20.18
N ALA A 37 -12.96 -17.77 19.62
CA ALA A 37 -13.54 -19.06 19.95
C ALA A 37 -13.38 -19.41 21.44
N LEU A 38 -12.19 -19.17 22.01
CA LEU A 38 -11.94 -19.35 23.44
C LEU A 38 -12.79 -18.42 24.30
N LEU A 39 -12.95 -17.16 23.89
CA LEU A 39 -13.83 -16.20 24.58
C LEU A 39 -15.28 -16.66 24.55
N VAL A 40 -15.78 -17.08 23.39
CA VAL A 40 -17.15 -17.60 23.21
C VAL A 40 -17.34 -18.87 24.06
N ALA A 41 -16.41 -19.81 24.02
CA ALA A 41 -16.45 -21.00 24.85
C ALA A 41 -16.51 -20.66 26.35
N TRP A 42 -15.68 -19.71 26.80
CA TRP A 42 -15.73 -19.24 28.17
C TRP A 42 -17.06 -18.57 28.52
N LEU A 43 -17.60 -17.74 27.63
CA LEU A 43 -18.89 -17.07 27.82
C LEU A 43 -20.05 -18.07 27.96
N LEU A 44 -20.04 -19.17 27.24
CA LEU A 44 -21.10 -20.17 27.22
C LEU A 44 -20.96 -21.20 28.35
N LEU A 45 -19.72 -21.66 28.63
CA LEU A 45 -19.49 -22.81 29.53
C LEU A 45 -19.24 -22.38 30.98
N ALA A 46 -18.56 -21.25 31.21
CA ALA A 46 -18.25 -20.83 32.58
C ALA A 46 -19.41 -20.09 33.24
N ARG A 47 -19.65 -20.33 34.56
CA ARG A 47 -20.68 -19.60 35.32
C ARG A 47 -20.48 -18.08 35.25
N ARG A 48 -19.23 -17.59 35.31
CA ARG A 48 -18.87 -16.16 35.18
C ARG A 48 -19.11 -15.65 33.76
N GLY A 49 -18.90 -16.49 32.76
CA GLY A 49 -19.16 -16.18 31.37
C GLY A 49 -20.65 -15.94 31.09
N ARG A 50 -21.52 -16.83 31.61
CA ARG A 50 -22.98 -16.67 31.51
C ARG A 50 -23.51 -15.42 32.24
N GLN A 51 -22.93 -15.08 33.39
CA GLN A 51 -23.21 -13.82 34.06
C GLN A 51 -22.79 -12.62 33.20
N THR A 52 -21.64 -12.71 32.54
CA THR A 52 -21.18 -11.67 31.61
C THR A 52 -22.13 -11.48 30.43
N LEU A 53 -22.62 -12.57 29.84
CA LEU A 53 -23.61 -12.51 28.76
C LEU A 53 -24.90 -11.82 29.20
N ALA A 54 -25.42 -12.11 30.40
CA ALA A 54 -26.61 -11.45 30.93
C ALA A 54 -26.39 -9.94 31.14
N VAL A 55 -25.23 -9.52 31.63
CA VAL A 55 -24.88 -8.10 31.78
C VAL A 55 -24.66 -7.45 30.41
N ALA A 56 -23.97 -8.13 29.49
CA ALA A 56 -23.68 -7.62 28.15
C ALA A 56 -24.97 -7.47 27.31
N SER A 57 -25.94 -8.40 27.41
CA SER A 57 -27.21 -8.31 26.69
C SER A 57 -27.99 -7.03 27.04
N VAL A 58 -28.03 -6.66 28.33
CA VAL A 58 -28.63 -5.39 28.79
C VAL A 58 -27.85 -4.20 28.19
N GLY A 59 -26.51 -4.28 28.16
CA GLY A 59 -25.66 -3.26 27.58
C GLY A 59 -25.92 -3.05 26.10
N ILE A 60 -25.87 -4.12 25.33
CA ILE A 60 -26.03 -4.11 23.87
C ILE A 60 -27.46 -3.69 23.47
N SER A 61 -28.50 -4.18 24.18
CA SER A 61 -29.88 -3.81 23.86
C SER A 61 -30.20 -2.32 24.10
N SER A 62 -29.40 -1.62 24.92
CA SER A 62 -29.53 -0.18 25.14
C SER A 62 -28.73 0.68 24.14
N LEU A 63 -27.90 0.08 23.27
CA LEU A 63 -27.15 0.83 22.25
C LEU A 63 -28.02 1.65 21.30
N PRO A 64 -29.16 1.13 20.79
CA PRO A 64 -30.06 1.92 19.96
C PRO A 64 -30.63 3.19 20.65
N GLN A 65 -30.80 3.16 21.97
CA GLN A 65 -31.28 4.32 22.72
C GLN A 65 -30.22 5.43 22.86
N ARG A 66 -28.97 5.15 22.47
CA ARG A 66 -27.80 6.04 22.57
C ARG A 66 -27.09 6.21 21.24
N TRP A 67 -27.86 6.21 20.14
CA TRP A 67 -27.31 6.31 18.78
C TRP A 67 -26.30 7.45 18.61
N GLY A 68 -26.58 8.64 19.23
CA GLY A 68 -25.66 9.77 19.13
C GLY A 68 -24.28 9.47 19.71
N ALA A 69 -24.21 8.89 20.90
CA ALA A 69 -22.95 8.58 21.56
C ALA A 69 -22.23 7.36 20.90
N SER A 70 -22.97 6.32 20.57
CA SER A 70 -22.44 5.12 19.91
C SER A 70 -21.97 5.43 18.49
N GLY A 71 -22.71 6.29 17.77
CA GLY A 71 -22.40 6.73 16.41
C GLY A 71 -21.07 7.49 16.35
N VAL A 72 -20.77 8.34 17.33
CA VAL A 72 -19.49 9.06 17.40
C VAL A 72 -18.30 8.08 17.46
N ILE A 73 -18.41 7.01 18.24
CA ILE A 73 -17.36 5.98 18.33
C ILE A 73 -17.22 5.26 16.99
N ILE A 74 -18.34 4.81 16.40
CA ILE A 74 -18.35 4.08 15.13
C ILE A 74 -17.74 4.93 14.02
N VAL A 75 -18.20 6.18 13.86
CA VAL A 75 -17.72 7.10 12.81
C VAL A 75 -16.25 7.46 13.04
N GLY A 76 -15.86 7.74 14.30
CA GLY A 76 -14.47 8.03 14.64
C GLY A 76 -13.53 6.88 14.28
N ILE A 77 -13.86 5.65 14.64
CA ILE A 77 -13.06 4.46 14.30
C ILE A 77 -13.12 4.18 12.79
N ALA A 78 -14.27 4.35 12.15
CA ALA A 78 -14.40 4.18 10.71
C ALA A 78 -13.51 5.15 9.93
N GLY A 79 -13.43 6.42 10.37
CA GLY A 79 -12.54 7.41 9.79
C GLY A 79 -11.07 7.01 9.90
N VAL A 80 -10.62 6.55 11.08
CA VAL A 80 -9.23 6.08 11.27
C VAL A 80 -8.91 4.89 10.37
N VAL A 81 -9.80 3.89 10.35
CA VAL A 81 -9.60 2.68 9.54
C VAL A 81 -9.65 3.01 8.05
N GLY A 82 -10.59 3.85 7.63
CA GLY A 82 -10.74 4.28 6.24
C GLY A 82 -9.46 4.96 5.71
N VAL A 83 -8.94 5.93 6.44
CA VAL A 83 -7.70 6.64 6.07
C VAL A 83 -6.49 5.71 6.09
N LEU A 84 -6.34 4.90 7.13
CA LEU A 84 -5.22 3.96 7.24
C LEU A 84 -5.21 2.96 6.08
N VAL A 85 -6.35 2.33 5.80
CA VAL A 85 -6.49 1.34 4.71
C VAL A 85 -6.25 2.01 3.36
N ALA A 86 -6.75 3.23 3.12
CA ALA A 86 -6.53 3.97 1.88
C ALA A 86 -5.04 4.27 1.65
N MET A 87 -4.33 4.74 2.67
CA MET A 87 -2.89 5.01 2.58
C MET A 87 -2.07 3.74 2.32
N LEU A 88 -2.39 2.66 3.02
CA LEU A 88 -1.73 1.37 2.80
C LEU A 88 -2.06 0.79 1.41
N ALA A 89 -3.29 0.94 0.94
CA ALA A 89 -3.72 0.50 -0.39
C ALA A 89 -3.02 1.28 -1.52
N MET A 90 -2.72 2.57 -1.31
CA MET A 90 -1.90 3.37 -2.22
C MET A 90 -0.49 2.76 -2.37
N GLY A 91 0.18 2.49 -1.26
CA GLY A 91 1.50 1.86 -1.27
C GLY A 91 1.50 0.46 -1.89
N ALA A 92 0.48 -0.35 -1.57
CA ALA A 92 0.31 -1.69 -2.13
C ALA A 92 0.04 -1.65 -3.64
N GLY A 93 -0.79 -0.72 -4.12
CA GLY A 93 -1.08 -0.53 -5.53
C GLY A 93 0.15 -0.12 -6.33
N PHE A 94 0.89 0.88 -5.84
CA PHE A 94 2.15 1.32 -6.43
C PHE A 94 3.18 0.18 -6.53
N SER A 95 3.40 -0.53 -5.42
CA SER A 95 4.31 -1.68 -5.40
C SER A 95 3.86 -2.79 -6.34
N ALA A 96 2.57 -3.08 -6.40
CA ALA A 96 2.04 -4.11 -7.29
C ALA A 96 2.26 -3.77 -8.77
N THR A 97 2.03 -2.51 -9.16
CA THR A 97 2.24 -2.04 -10.55
C THR A 97 3.70 -2.13 -10.96
N LEU A 98 4.64 -1.70 -10.11
CA LEU A 98 6.07 -1.81 -10.42
C LEU A 98 6.55 -3.27 -10.40
N ASN A 99 6.12 -4.07 -9.45
CA ASN A 99 6.53 -5.47 -9.38
C ASN A 99 5.98 -6.32 -10.53
N SER A 100 4.83 -5.94 -11.13
CA SER A 100 4.31 -6.62 -12.32
C SER A 100 5.03 -6.22 -13.62
N THR A 101 5.84 -5.16 -13.58
CA THR A 101 6.60 -4.70 -14.74
C THR A 101 7.83 -5.56 -15.00
N GLY A 102 8.42 -6.10 -13.95
CA GLY A 102 9.63 -6.91 -14.02
C GLY A 102 9.34 -8.40 -14.21
N ASP A 103 10.28 -9.08 -14.83
CA ASP A 103 10.30 -10.53 -15.06
C ASP A 103 11.66 -11.11 -14.61
N GLU A 104 11.67 -12.33 -14.09
CA GLU A 104 12.91 -13.04 -13.74
C GLU A 104 13.66 -13.54 -14.97
N ASP A 105 12.96 -13.71 -16.11
CA ASP A 105 13.53 -14.16 -17.37
C ASP A 105 14.16 -13.02 -18.20
N THR A 106 14.11 -11.79 -17.70
CA THR A 106 14.72 -10.63 -18.35
C THR A 106 15.66 -9.91 -17.41
N ALA A 107 16.77 -9.39 -17.94
CA ALA A 107 17.76 -8.62 -17.22
C ALA A 107 17.83 -7.20 -17.75
N ILE A 108 18.11 -6.26 -16.86
CA ILE A 108 18.49 -4.90 -17.18
C ILE A 108 19.96 -4.68 -16.81
N ILE A 109 20.73 -4.18 -17.77
CA ILE A 109 22.14 -3.87 -17.63
C ILE A 109 22.28 -2.36 -17.55
N LEU A 110 22.95 -1.88 -16.53
CA LEU A 110 23.15 -0.47 -16.22
C LEU A 110 24.64 -0.20 -15.99
N ARG A 111 25.03 1.06 -16.01
CA ARG A 111 26.37 1.46 -15.56
C ARG A 111 26.57 1.04 -14.10
N GLY A 112 27.77 0.57 -13.77
CA GLY A 112 28.12 0.15 -12.40
C GLY A 112 27.81 1.24 -11.36
N GLY A 113 27.06 0.87 -10.33
CA GLY A 113 26.58 1.77 -9.29
C GLY A 113 25.37 2.64 -9.66
N ALA A 114 24.80 2.52 -10.85
CA ALA A 114 23.57 3.24 -11.21
C ALA A 114 22.36 2.58 -10.55
N MET A 115 21.54 3.38 -9.86
CA MET A 115 20.33 2.92 -9.20
C MET A 115 19.09 3.03 -10.08
N ALA A 116 19.16 3.82 -11.17
CA ALA A 116 18.07 4.03 -12.12
C ALA A 116 18.63 4.24 -13.53
N GLU A 117 17.82 3.99 -14.55
CA GLU A 117 18.19 4.21 -15.96
C GLU A 117 18.64 5.65 -16.21
N THR A 118 17.96 6.62 -15.61
CA THR A 118 18.29 8.06 -15.76
C THR A 118 19.70 8.45 -15.32
N ASN A 119 20.31 7.66 -14.44
CA ASN A 119 21.68 7.87 -13.92
C ASN A 119 22.72 6.95 -14.57
N SER A 120 22.33 6.20 -15.58
CA SER A 120 23.15 5.23 -16.27
C SER A 120 23.55 5.75 -17.65
N VAL A 121 24.75 5.39 -18.10
CA VAL A 121 25.28 5.69 -19.43
C VAL A 121 26.00 4.45 -19.94
N ILE A 122 25.56 3.93 -21.08
CA ILE A 122 26.16 2.82 -21.82
C ILE A 122 26.50 3.34 -23.21
N THR A 123 27.80 3.37 -23.52
CA THR A 123 28.26 3.91 -24.79
C THR A 123 27.92 2.98 -25.96
N ARG A 124 27.80 3.53 -27.18
CA ARG A 124 27.40 2.77 -28.36
C ARG A 124 28.37 1.63 -28.71
N ASP A 125 29.66 1.80 -28.42
CA ASP A 125 30.70 0.78 -28.60
C ASP A 125 30.59 -0.37 -27.58
N GLN A 126 29.98 -0.13 -26.41
CA GLN A 126 29.72 -1.18 -25.42
C GLN A 126 28.53 -2.10 -25.80
N VAL A 127 27.57 -1.60 -26.57
CA VAL A 127 26.35 -2.38 -26.91
C VAL A 127 26.69 -3.68 -27.63
N PRO A 128 27.53 -3.72 -28.70
CA PRO A 128 27.90 -4.98 -29.35
C PRO A 128 28.64 -5.95 -28.41
N LEU A 129 29.44 -5.42 -27.46
CA LEU A 129 30.11 -6.25 -26.46
C LEU A 129 29.10 -6.89 -25.52
N ILE A 130 28.12 -6.12 -25.03
CA ILE A 130 27.07 -6.59 -24.14
C ILE A 130 26.21 -7.66 -24.83
N THR A 131 25.72 -7.37 -26.02
CA THR A 131 24.81 -8.27 -26.77
C THR A 131 25.48 -9.56 -27.22
N GLY A 132 26.81 -9.59 -27.25
CA GLY A 132 27.62 -10.78 -27.53
C GLY A 132 27.92 -11.66 -26.31
N LEU A 133 27.57 -11.24 -25.10
CA LEU A 133 27.88 -11.98 -23.88
C LEU A 133 27.07 -13.28 -23.77
N ASP A 134 27.64 -14.24 -23.06
CA ASP A 134 26.98 -15.48 -22.68
C ASP A 134 25.83 -15.21 -21.67
N GLY A 135 24.80 -16.02 -21.72
CA GLY A 135 23.61 -15.89 -20.87
C GLY A 135 22.47 -15.05 -21.49
N ILE A 136 22.71 -14.35 -22.63
CA ILE A 136 21.66 -13.65 -23.37
C ILE A 136 21.05 -14.59 -24.40
N ALA A 137 19.73 -14.77 -24.34
CA ALA A 137 18.97 -15.60 -25.27
C ALA A 137 19.03 -15.06 -26.68
N ARG A 138 18.93 -15.95 -27.64
CA ARG A 138 18.89 -15.61 -29.08
C ARG A 138 17.52 -15.90 -29.67
N GLY A 139 17.10 -15.02 -30.59
CA GLY A 139 15.87 -15.19 -31.34
C GLY A 139 15.98 -16.26 -32.42
N GLN A 140 14.90 -16.49 -33.15
CA GLN A 140 14.81 -17.53 -34.18
C GLN A 140 15.83 -17.39 -35.32
N GLU A 141 16.25 -16.17 -35.61
CA GLU A 141 17.25 -15.85 -36.64
C GLU A 141 18.69 -15.78 -36.07
N GLY A 142 18.90 -16.18 -34.81
CA GLY A 142 20.19 -16.15 -34.13
C GLY A 142 20.62 -14.79 -33.59
N GLN A 143 19.83 -13.73 -33.77
CA GLN A 143 20.09 -12.40 -33.22
C GLN A 143 19.93 -12.41 -31.69
N PRO A 144 20.74 -11.63 -30.95
CA PRO A 144 20.58 -11.53 -29.50
C PRO A 144 19.27 -10.82 -29.17
N LEU A 145 18.51 -11.39 -28.23
CA LEU A 145 17.29 -10.76 -27.70
C LEU A 145 17.68 -9.72 -26.66
N ALA A 146 18.17 -8.59 -27.14
CA ALA A 146 18.59 -7.45 -26.33
C ALA A 146 18.18 -6.13 -26.99
N SER A 147 17.73 -5.18 -26.18
CA SER A 147 17.26 -3.85 -26.57
C SER A 147 18.08 -2.79 -25.82
N PRO A 148 18.94 -2.04 -26.50
CA PRO A 148 19.51 -0.81 -25.97
C PRO A 148 18.43 0.28 -25.93
N GLU A 149 18.26 0.91 -24.76
CA GLU A 149 17.14 1.80 -24.48
C GLU A 149 17.59 3.16 -23.95
N LEU A 150 16.77 4.15 -24.23
CA LEU A 150 16.88 5.50 -23.72
C LEU A 150 15.68 5.82 -22.83
N SER A 151 15.92 6.46 -21.70
CA SER A 151 14.88 6.92 -20.79
C SER A 151 15.02 8.45 -20.63
N GLN A 152 14.10 9.19 -21.24
CA GLN A 152 14.10 10.65 -21.19
C GLN A 152 12.82 11.11 -20.50
N VAL A 153 12.94 12.07 -19.58
CA VAL A 153 11.76 12.71 -18.97
C VAL A 153 11.35 13.90 -19.81
N VAL A 154 10.08 13.95 -20.17
CA VAL A 154 9.47 15.08 -20.89
C VAL A 154 8.28 15.62 -20.11
N SER A 155 7.95 16.88 -20.32
CA SER A 155 6.86 17.55 -19.59
C SER A 155 5.67 17.77 -20.53
N LEU A 156 4.49 17.36 -20.08
CA LEU A 156 3.23 17.50 -20.82
C LEU A 156 2.11 18.02 -19.89
N PRO A 157 1.13 18.77 -20.43
CA PRO A 157 -0.01 19.23 -19.65
C PRO A 157 -0.94 18.07 -19.29
N THR A 158 -1.34 18.02 -17.99
CA THR A 158 -2.28 17.01 -17.50
C THR A 158 -3.72 17.29 -17.96
N VAL A 159 -4.52 16.25 -18.04
CA VAL A 159 -5.96 16.34 -18.33
C VAL A 159 -6.72 17.01 -17.16
N ALA A 160 -6.31 16.75 -15.93
CA ALA A 160 -7.02 17.15 -14.72
C ALA A 160 -7.11 18.68 -14.56
N ASP A 161 -6.00 19.38 -14.61
CA ASP A 161 -5.91 20.82 -14.33
C ASP A 161 -5.09 21.61 -15.36
N GLY A 162 -4.47 20.92 -16.32
CA GLY A 162 -3.62 21.52 -17.37
C GLY A 162 -2.25 21.95 -16.87
N THR A 163 -1.87 21.58 -15.61
CA THR A 163 -0.51 21.79 -15.14
C THR A 163 0.46 20.83 -15.83
N ASP A 164 1.68 21.29 -16.05
CA ASP A 164 2.72 20.45 -16.64
C ASP A 164 3.20 19.41 -15.65
N ALA A 165 3.22 18.14 -16.08
CA ALA A 165 3.77 17.04 -15.30
C ALA A 165 4.70 16.18 -16.15
N ASN A 166 5.61 15.50 -15.47
CA ASN A 166 6.64 14.71 -16.11
C ASN A 166 6.11 13.34 -16.56
N VAL A 167 6.39 12.96 -17.80
CA VAL A 167 6.14 11.63 -18.36
C VAL A 167 7.43 11.05 -18.91
N GLN A 168 7.60 9.73 -18.82
CA GLN A 168 8.77 9.04 -19.35
C GLN A 168 8.59 8.80 -20.85
N LEU A 169 9.53 9.31 -21.66
CA LEU A 169 9.72 8.95 -23.04
C LEU A 169 10.79 7.86 -23.11
N ARG A 170 10.40 6.67 -23.52
CA ARG A 170 11.30 5.55 -23.73
C ARG A 170 11.65 5.42 -25.21
N GLY A 171 12.94 5.57 -25.53
CA GLY A 171 13.47 5.25 -26.85
C GLY A 171 13.80 3.76 -26.91
N VAL A 172 13.16 3.04 -27.82
CA VAL A 172 13.31 1.58 -27.96
C VAL A 172 13.53 1.17 -29.41
N GLY A 173 14.15 -0.01 -29.61
CA GLY A 173 14.23 -0.66 -30.91
C GLY A 173 13.14 -1.71 -31.12
N ALA A 174 13.18 -2.40 -32.28
CA ALA A 174 12.20 -3.44 -32.62
C ALA A 174 12.19 -4.59 -31.59
N THR A 175 13.35 -5.00 -31.10
CA THR A 175 13.50 -6.11 -30.13
C THR A 175 12.80 -5.84 -28.80
N ALA A 176 12.59 -4.59 -28.43
CA ALA A 176 11.89 -4.24 -27.18
C ALA A 176 10.48 -4.82 -27.09
N TRP A 177 9.79 -4.94 -28.23
CA TRP A 177 8.45 -5.53 -28.30
C TRP A 177 8.44 -7.05 -28.13
N GLU A 178 9.54 -7.72 -28.51
CA GLU A 178 9.71 -9.16 -28.31
C GLU A 178 10.08 -9.48 -26.87
N LEU A 179 10.83 -8.57 -26.22
CA LEU A 179 11.23 -8.69 -24.81
C LEU A 179 10.05 -8.52 -23.86
N ARG A 180 9.03 -7.76 -24.28
CA ARG A 180 7.86 -7.40 -23.46
C ARG A 180 6.55 -7.84 -24.15
N PRO A 181 6.26 -9.14 -24.18
CA PRO A 181 5.07 -9.66 -24.86
C PRO A 181 3.75 -9.15 -24.28
N GLN A 182 3.75 -8.71 -23.01
CA GLN A 182 2.60 -8.09 -22.36
C GLN A 182 2.26 -6.69 -22.89
N VAL A 183 3.18 -6.05 -23.62
CA VAL A 183 2.95 -4.74 -24.23
C VAL A 183 2.26 -4.94 -25.59
N GLU A 184 0.94 -4.81 -25.61
CA GLU A 184 0.12 -5.00 -26.79
C GLU A 184 -0.40 -3.67 -27.33
N VAL A 185 -0.26 -3.44 -28.64
CA VAL A 185 -0.87 -2.28 -29.30
C VAL A 185 -2.36 -2.53 -29.43
N VAL A 186 -3.16 -1.78 -28.66
CA VAL A 186 -4.62 -1.91 -28.60
C VAL A 186 -5.34 -1.05 -29.62
N GLU A 187 -4.68 0.00 -30.13
CA GLU A 187 -5.25 0.93 -31.13
C GLU A 187 -4.14 1.53 -31.99
N GLY A 188 -4.38 1.69 -33.28
CA GLY A 188 -3.39 2.24 -34.22
C GLY A 188 -2.32 1.22 -34.61
N ARG A 189 -1.06 1.63 -34.62
CA ARG A 189 0.09 0.80 -35.04
C ARG A 189 1.35 1.13 -34.23
N ARG A 190 2.36 0.28 -34.30
CA ARG A 190 3.71 0.59 -33.82
C ARG A 190 4.30 1.76 -34.63
N PHE A 191 5.25 2.48 -34.05
CA PHE A 191 6.01 3.52 -34.73
C PHE A 191 6.91 2.93 -35.83
N ASN A 192 7.16 3.70 -36.86
CA ASN A 192 8.14 3.35 -37.90
C ASN A 192 9.54 3.84 -37.47
N PRO A 193 10.58 3.00 -37.61
CA PRO A 193 11.96 3.41 -37.33
C PRO A 193 12.36 4.65 -38.08
N GLY A 194 13.08 5.56 -37.45
CA GLY A 194 13.59 6.81 -38.02
C GLY A 194 12.57 7.95 -38.12
N LEU A 195 11.31 7.74 -37.73
CA LEU A 195 10.27 8.78 -37.73
C LEU A 195 9.98 9.26 -36.27
N ARG A 196 9.55 10.54 -36.18
CA ARG A 196 9.08 11.11 -34.90
C ARG A 196 7.64 10.68 -34.61
N GLU A 197 7.48 9.41 -34.40
CA GLU A 197 6.21 8.77 -34.07
C GLU A 197 6.22 8.25 -32.64
N LEU A 198 5.06 8.34 -31.98
CA LEU A 198 4.85 7.87 -30.61
C LEU A 198 3.81 6.76 -30.58
N VAL A 199 4.08 5.77 -29.77
CA VAL A 199 3.07 4.85 -29.28
C VAL A 199 2.91 5.09 -27.78
N VAL A 200 1.69 5.38 -27.33
CA VAL A 200 1.39 5.93 -26.02
C VAL A 200 0.81 4.84 -25.12
N GLY A 201 1.33 4.70 -23.93
CA GLY A 201 0.74 3.81 -22.90
C GLY A 201 -0.65 4.29 -22.48
N ASN A 202 -1.52 3.34 -22.20
CA ASN A 202 -2.93 3.61 -21.89
C ASN A 202 -3.10 4.54 -20.68
N GLY A 203 -2.25 4.41 -19.65
CA GLY A 203 -2.24 5.29 -18.49
C GLY A 203 -1.78 6.71 -18.83
N ALA A 204 -0.73 6.85 -19.66
CA ALA A 204 -0.26 8.16 -20.13
C ALA A 204 -1.33 8.87 -20.97
N ALA A 205 -2.02 8.14 -21.86
CA ALA A 205 -3.09 8.69 -22.68
C ALA A 205 -4.27 9.22 -21.87
N GLN A 206 -4.55 8.65 -20.70
CA GLN A 206 -5.60 9.11 -19.80
C GLN A 206 -5.16 10.32 -18.96
N GLN A 207 -3.87 10.43 -18.67
CA GLN A 207 -3.34 11.45 -17.76
C GLN A 207 -2.96 12.74 -18.47
N PHE A 208 -2.46 12.69 -19.71
CA PHE A 208 -1.90 13.83 -20.43
C PHE A 208 -2.75 14.24 -21.63
N ARG A 209 -2.75 15.54 -21.95
CA ARG A 209 -3.44 16.11 -23.12
C ARG A 209 -2.60 15.93 -24.39
N GLY A 210 -3.28 15.91 -25.55
CA GLY A 210 -2.61 15.88 -26.85
C GLY A 210 -2.07 14.52 -27.26
N LEU A 211 -2.49 13.43 -26.58
CA LEU A 211 -2.00 12.07 -26.81
C LEU A 211 -3.02 11.17 -27.52
N ARG A 212 -3.95 11.75 -28.29
CA ARG A 212 -4.86 10.96 -29.14
C ARG A 212 -4.16 10.57 -30.44
N ILE A 213 -4.54 9.43 -30.98
CA ILE A 213 -4.00 8.97 -32.28
C ILE A 213 -4.29 10.01 -33.38
N GLY A 214 -3.25 10.34 -34.12
CA GLY A 214 -3.27 11.38 -35.17
C GLY A 214 -2.98 12.80 -34.65
N GLU A 215 -2.95 13.04 -33.33
CA GLU A 215 -2.54 14.34 -32.77
C GLU A 215 -1.02 14.51 -32.83
N ALA A 216 -0.60 15.75 -32.98
CA ALA A 216 0.79 16.15 -32.89
C ALA A 216 1.05 16.78 -31.51
N VAL A 217 2.04 16.27 -30.81
CA VAL A 217 2.46 16.79 -29.50
C VAL A 217 3.87 17.33 -29.59
N ARG A 218 4.13 18.46 -28.93
CA ARG A 218 5.42 19.15 -28.99
C ARG A 218 6.16 19.06 -27.69
N PHE A 219 7.35 18.46 -27.74
CA PHE A 219 8.34 18.47 -26.66
C PHE A 219 9.76 18.32 -27.23
N GLY A 220 10.78 18.71 -26.47
CA GLY A 220 12.17 18.71 -26.95
C GLY A 220 12.37 19.56 -28.20
N ASN A 221 11.66 20.69 -28.35
CA ASN A 221 11.63 21.55 -29.52
C ASN A 221 11.28 20.85 -30.83
N GLN A 222 10.72 19.67 -30.79
CA GLN A 222 10.31 18.86 -31.92
C GLN A 222 8.82 18.50 -31.80
N GLU A 223 8.22 18.24 -32.96
CA GLU A 223 6.85 17.76 -33.06
C GLU A 223 6.84 16.26 -33.32
N TRP A 224 5.99 15.56 -32.55
CA TRP A 224 5.85 14.12 -32.57
C TRP A 224 4.41 13.75 -32.88
N THR A 225 4.21 12.75 -33.72
CA THR A 225 2.88 12.27 -34.08
C THR A 225 2.52 11.02 -33.31
N VAL A 226 1.37 11.02 -32.64
CA VAL A 226 0.84 9.82 -31.98
C VAL A 226 0.25 8.89 -33.02
N VAL A 227 0.82 7.68 -33.16
CA VAL A 227 0.42 6.69 -34.18
C VAL A 227 -0.25 5.44 -33.61
N GLY A 228 -0.15 5.25 -32.30
CA GLY A 228 -0.77 4.10 -31.64
C GLY A 228 -0.88 4.26 -30.15
N ARG A 229 -1.64 3.36 -29.55
CA ARG A 229 -1.81 3.22 -28.12
C ARG A 229 -1.57 1.77 -27.72
N PHE A 230 -0.84 1.55 -26.65
CA PHE A 230 -0.61 0.22 -26.10
C PHE A 230 -1.15 0.08 -24.68
N ALA A 231 -1.39 -1.15 -24.27
CA ALA A 231 -1.67 -1.54 -22.90
C ALA A 231 -0.70 -2.64 -22.47
N SER A 232 -0.20 -2.55 -21.25
CA SER A 232 0.71 -3.55 -20.65
C SER A 232 0.21 -4.08 -19.32
N GLY A 233 -0.67 -3.32 -18.65
CA GLY A 233 -1.16 -3.64 -17.30
C GLY A 233 -0.10 -3.46 -16.20
N ASP A 234 1.01 -2.79 -16.52
CA ASP A 234 2.14 -2.54 -15.65
C ASP A 234 2.61 -1.07 -15.73
N SER A 235 3.81 -0.72 -15.24
CA SER A 235 4.28 0.67 -15.25
C SER A 235 4.54 1.24 -16.63
N HIS A 236 4.75 0.40 -17.65
CA HIS A 236 4.91 0.88 -19.03
C HIS A 236 3.66 1.59 -19.57
N ASP A 237 2.47 1.28 -19.02
CA ASP A 237 1.24 2.04 -19.36
C ASP A 237 1.37 3.55 -19.11
N SER A 238 2.34 3.96 -18.30
CA SER A 238 2.62 5.37 -17.96
C SER A 238 3.62 6.02 -18.91
N GLU A 239 4.12 5.31 -19.92
CA GLU A 239 5.22 5.74 -20.78
C GLU A 239 4.77 6.14 -22.19
N LEU A 240 5.61 6.93 -22.86
CA LEU A 240 5.58 7.18 -24.30
C LEU A 240 6.73 6.40 -24.93
N TRP A 241 6.45 5.61 -25.97
CA TRP A 241 7.47 4.83 -26.68
C TRP A 241 7.74 5.40 -28.06
N ALA A 242 9.01 5.56 -28.42
CA ALA A 242 9.48 6.05 -29.70
C ALA A 242 10.73 5.30 -30.15
N ASP A 243 11.16 5.55 -31.38
CA ASP A 243 12.42 5.04 -31.91
C ASP A 243 13.63 5.59 -31.13
N ALA A 244 14.52 4.70 -30.66
CA ALA A 244 15.67 5.05 -29.83
C ALA A 244 16.63 6.02 -30.52
N GLU A 245 16.86 5.86 -31.82
CA GLU A 245 17.77 6.73 -32.57
C GLU A 245 17.19 8.13 -32.79
N VAL A 246 15.87 8.21 -32.98
CA VAL A 246 15.17 9.51 -33.08
C VAL A 246 15.19 10.24 -31.74
N VAL A 247 14.97 9.53 -30.64
CA VAL A 247 15.08 10.09 -29.28
C VAL A 247 16.52 10.55 -29.00
N ALA A 248 17.51 9.70 -29.31
CA ALA A 248 18.94 10.03 -29.14
C ALA A 248 19.31 11.33 -29.87
N THR A 249 18.91 11.45 -31.14
CA THR A 249 19.19 12.63 -31.96
C THR A 249 18.46 13.87 -31.45
N THR A 250 17.20 13.71 -31.02
CA THR A 250 16.38 14.84 -30.54
C THR A 250 16.92 15.46 -29.26
N TYR A 251 17.49 14.65 -28.40
CA TYR A 251 18.00 15.09 -27.09
C TYR A 251 19.53 15.14 -26.99
N ASP A 252 20.21 15.01 -28.14
CA ASP A 252 21.69 15.00 -28.22
C ASP A 252 22.31 13.99 -27.24
N ARG A 253 21.77 12.76 -27.28
CA ARG A 253 22.23 11.65 -26.43
C ARG A 253 23.12 10.70 -27.22
N PRO A 254 24.45 10.76 -27.04
CA PRO A 254 25.38 9.90 -27.78
C PRO A 254 25.44 8.46 -27.26
N ALA A 255 24.74 8.16 -26.13
CA ALA A 255 24.80 6.90 -25.43
C ALA A 255 23.40 6.45 -24.99
N TYR A 256 23.24 5.15 -24.76
CA TYR A 256 22.04 4.56 -24.16
C TYR A 256 22.11 4.61 -22.62
N GLN A 257 20.99 4.38 -21.98
CA GLN A 257 20.91 4.39 -20.53
C GLN A 257 20.79 2.99 -19.93
N SER A 258 20.22 2.06 -20.67
CA SER A 258 20.12 0.65 -20.28
C SER A 258 20.23 -0.26 -21.51
N VAL A 259 20.53 -1.53 -21.25
CA VAL A 259 20.30 -2.62 -22.18
C VAL A 259 19.42 -3.64 -21.47
N THR A 260 18.21 -3.84 -22.00
CA THR A 260 17.32 -4.90 -21.53
C THR A 260 17.55 -6.14 -22.38
N ALA A 261 17.72 -7.30 -21.76
CA ALA A 261 17.99 -8.55 -22.47
C ALA A 261 17.15 -9.69 -21.91
N ARG A 262 16.72 -10.62 -22.79
CA ARG A 262 16.16 -11.89 -22.39
C ARG A 262 17.28 -12.84 -21.95
N LEU A 263 17.06 -13.51 -20.83
CA LEU A 263 18.02 -14.49 -20.31
C LEU A 263 17.80 -15.86 -20.93
N GLU A 264 18.88 -16.62 -21.10
CA GLU A 264 18.77 -18.04 -21.39
C GLU A 264 18.16 -18.77 -20.19
N PRO A 265 17.33 -19.79 -20.43
CA PRO A 265 16.71 -20.55 -19.34
C PRO A 265 17.77 -21.19 -18.41
N GLY A 266 17.44 -21.24 -17.12
CA GLY A 266 18.28 -21.86 -16.10
C GLY A 266 19.29 -20.90 -15.49
N ASP A 267 20.57 -21.04 -15.82
CA ASP A 267 21.69 -20.27 -15.25
C ASP A 267 22.08 -19.02 -16.05
N GLY A 268 21.25 -18.60 -17.02
CA GLY A 268 21.55 -17.47 -17.92
C GLY A 268 21.91 -16.18 -17.18
N PHE A 269 21.23 -15.88 -16.07
CA PHE A 269 21.56 -14.70 -15.25
C PHE A 269 22.96 -14.77 -14.64
N ASP A 270 23.32 -15.92 -14.06
CA ASP A 270 24.64 -16.09 -13.43
C ASP A 270 25.76 -16.08 -14.46
N ARG A 271 25.56 -16.66 -15.65
CA ARG A 271 26.50 -16.60 -16.76
C ARG A 271 26.70 -15.17 -17.26
N LEU A 272 25.62 -14.43 -17.49
CA LEU A 272 25.68 -13.04 -17.91
C LEU A 272 26.40 -12.18 -16.87
N LYS A 273 26.09 -12.37 -15.59
CA LYS A 273 26.74 -11.66 -14.49
C LYS A 273 28.24 -11.97 -14.39
N ALA A 274 28.61 -13.23 -14.56
CA ALA A 274 30.03 -13.65 -14.58
C ALA A 274 30.76 -13.10 -15.81
N ALA A 275 30.13 -13.10 -16.99
CA ALA A 275 30.70 -12.57 -18.22
C ALA A 275 30.93 -11.04 -18.13
N LEU A 276 29.98 -10.28 -17.55
CA LEU A 276 30.14 -8.85 -17.30
C LEU A 276 31.27 -8.57 -16.31
N ALA A 277 31.38 -9.33 -15.24
CA ALA A 277 32.43 -9.19 -14.23
C ALA A 277 33.81 -9.56 -14.78
N GLY A 278 33.88 -10.44 -15.77
CA GLY A 278 35.10 -10.91 -16.41
C GLY A 278 35.71 -9.96 -17.44
N ASP A 279 34.94 -8.97 -17.96
CA ASP A 279 35.41 -8.01 -18.95
C ASP A 279 35.71 -6.65 -18.29
N PRO A 280 37.00 -6.29 -18.11
CA PRO A 280 37.37 -5.04 -17.44
C PRO A 280 36.99 -3.76 -18.23
N ARG A 281 36.59 -3.90 -19.52
CA ARG A 281 36.09 -2.80 -20.34
C ARG A 281 34.66 -2.44 -19.99
N LEU A 282 33.91 -3.40 -19.38
CA LEU A 282 32.52 -3.28 -19.02
C LEU A 282 32.41 -3.05 -17.50
N LYS A 283 32.29 -1.78 -17.10
CA LYS A 283 31.99 -1.40 -15.71
C LYS A 283 30.48 -1.28 -15.53
N LEU A 284 29.78 -2.41 -15.64
CA LEU A 284 28.33 -2.50 -15.68
C LEU A 284 27.82 -3.42 -14.58
N ASP A 285 26.63 -3.14 -14.10
CA ASP A 285 25.87 -3.98 -13.20
C ASP A 285 24.68 -4.58 -13.94
N VAL A 286 24.29 -5.80 -13.57
CA VAL A 286 23.12 -6.48 -14.08
C VAL A 286 22.19 -6.87 -12.94
N LEU A 287 20.91 -6.67 -13.16
CA LEU A 287 19.81 -7.09 -12.28
C LEU A 287 18.77 -7.81 -13.14
N THR A 288 17.99 -8.74 -12.55
CA THR A 288 16.74 -9.12 -13.20
C THR A 288 15.81 -7.90 -13.24
N THR A 289 14.95 -7.80 -14.25
CA THR A 289 14.01 -6.68 -14.30
C THR A 289 13.04 -6.73 -13.12
N ALA A 290 12.70 -7.93 -12.63
CA ALA A 290 11.94 -8.11 -11.39
C ALA A 290 12.62 -7.45 -10.18
N ASP A 291 13.93 -7.72 -9.97
CA ASP A 291 14.70 -7.10 -8.88
C ASP A 291 14.83 -5.60 -9.05
N TYR A 292 15.03 -5.11 -10.27
CA TYR A 292 15.15 -3.70 -10.56
C TYR A 292 13.86 -2.94 -10.18
N PHE A 293 12.70 -3.37 -10.66
CA PHE A 293 11.44 -2.70 -10.36
C PHE A 293 11.01 -2.89 -8.89
N ARG A 294 11.32 -4.03 -8.29
CA ARG A 294 11.11 -4.24 -6.85
C ARG A 294 11.89 -3.21 -6.02
N ARG A 295 13.18 -3.01 -6.29
CA ARG A 295 14.00 -1.99 -5.60
C ARG A 295 13.45 -0.59 -5.79
N GLN A 296 12.98 -0.26 -6.98
CA GLN A 296 12.37 1.04 -7.25
C GLN A 296 11.05 1.25 -6.50
N SER A 297 10.24 0.19 -6.35
CA SER A 297 8.97 0.26 -5.62
C SER A 297 9.14 0.37 -4.10
N GLU A 298 10.16 -0.28 -3.53
CA GLU A 298 10.34 -0.39 -2.08
C GLU A 298 10.49 0.97 -1.39
N GLY A 299 11.26 1.88 -1.97
CA GLY A 299 11.55 3.18 -1.36
C GLY A 299 10.27 4.00 -1.13
N LEU A 300 9.51 4.21 -2.18
CA LEU A 300 8.28 5.02 -2.13
C LEU A 300 7.14 4.30 -1.40
N SER A 301 6.95 2.99 -1.65
CA SER A 301 5.95 2.20 -0.93
C SER A 301 6.19 2.20 0.58
N ARG A 302 7.44 2.07 1.02
CA ARG A 302 7.81 2.13 2.43
C ARG A 302 7.53 3.51 3.02
N LEU A 303 7.85 4.58 2.29
CA LEU A 303 7.56 5.95 2.72
C LEU A 303 6.05 6.17 2.88
N ILE A 304 5.25 5.78 1.88
CA ILE A 304 3.78 5.91 1.92
C ILE A 304 3.20 5.10 3.09
N SER A 305 3.66 3.87 3.28
CA SER A 305 3.22 3.02 4.39
C SER A 305 3.60 3.58 5.76
N LEU A 306 4.79 4.15 5.88
CA LEU A 306 5.24 4.83 7.10
C LEU A 306 4.35 6.05 7.40
N LEU A 307 4.13 6.91 6.42
CA LEU A 307 3.26 8.08 6.57
C LEU A 307 1.83 7.66 6.93
N GLY A 308 1.28 6.66 6.25
CA GLY A 308 -0.03 6.11 6.55
C GLY A 308 -0.14 5.58 7.98
N THR A 309 0.88 4.85 8.44
CA THR A 309 0.95 4.32 9.82
C THR A 309 1.06 5.45 10.85
N VAL A 310 1.89 6.47 10.60
CA VAL A 310 2.03 7.63 11.49
C VAL A 310 0.73 8.40 11.59
N ILE A 311 0.11 8.76 10.45
CA ILE A 311 -1.17 9.46 10.41
C ILE A 311 -2.26 8.63 11.10
N GLY A 312 -2.35 7.33 10.76
CA GLY A 312 -3.29 6.40 11.38
C GLY A 312 -3.10 6.31 12.90
N THR A 313 -1.86 6.33 13.39
CA THR A 313 -1.56 6.31 14.83
C THR A 313 -2.03 7.59 15.52
N ILE A 314 -1.77 8.76 14.93
CA ILE A 314 -2.23 10.05 15.48
C ILE A 314 -3.75 10.08 15.56
N MET A 315 -4.43 9.68 14.46
CA MET A 315 -5.89 9.59 14.43
C MET A 315 -6.44 8.57 15.43
N ALA A 316 -5.77 7.41 15.58
CA ALA A 316 -6.15 6.38 16.54
C ALA A 316 -6.09 6.89 17.98
N VAL A 317 -5.07 7.67 18.33
CA VAL A 317 -4.99 8.32 19.64
C VAL A 317 -6.20 9.24 19.87
N GLY A 318 -6.57 10.06 18.89
CA GLY A 318 -7.77 10.89 18.96
C GLY A 318 -9.06 10.06 19.13
N ALA A 319 -9.19 8.96 18.36
CA ALA A 319 -10.33 8.05 18.46
C ALA A 319 -10.42 7.34 19.83
N VAL A 320 -9.28 6.96 20.41
CA VAL A 320 -9.20 6.40 21.77
C VAL A 320 -9.72 7.39 22.80
N PHE A 321 -9.31 8.68 22.73
CA PHE A 321 -9.82 9.71 23.64
C PHE A 321 -11.33 9.94 23.48
N GLY A 322 -11.82 9.96 22.23
CA GLY A 322 -13.24 10.02 21.94
C GLY A 322 -14.02 8.86 22.53
N ALA A 323 -13.51 7.63 22.31
CA ALA A 323 -14.10 6.41 22.87
C ALA A 323 -14.08 6.40 24.40
N LEU A 324 -12.96 6.80 25.02
CA LEU A 324 -12.85 6.93 26.49
C LEU A 324 -13.92 7.88 27.04
N ASN A 325 -14.02 9.08 26.48
CA ASN A 325 -14.97 10.10 26.96
C ASN A 325 -16.42 9.60 26.84
N THR A 326 -16.77 9.02 25.69
CA THR A 326 -18.11 8.50 25.44
C THR A 326 -18.43 7.29 26.32
N MET A 327 -17.49 6.38 26.51
CA MET A 327 -17.68 5.21 27.37
C MET A 327 -17.73 5.58 28.85
N TYR A 328 -16.99 6.57 29.31
CA TYR A 328 -17.12 7.09 30.68
C TYR A 328 -18.52 7.68 30.92
N ALA A 329 -19.05 8.43 29.97
CA ALA A 329 -20.42 8.95 30.05
C ALA A 329 -21.47 7.81 30.04
N ALA A 330 -21.30 6.80 29.17
CA ALA A 330 -22.15 5.61 29.11
C ALA A 330 -22.17 4.83 30.43
N VAL A 331 -21.00 4.59 31.02
CA VAL A 331 -20.88 3.91 32.32
C VAL A 331 -21.48 4.73 33.45
N ALA A 332 -21.28 6.05 33.47
CA ALA A 332 -21.86 6.94 34.48
C ALA A 332 -23.40 6.95 34.41
N GLY A 333 -23.98 7.02 33.22
CA GLY A 333 -25.41 6.95 33.03
C GLY A 333 -26.08 5.64 33.48
N ARG A 334 -25.28 4.56 33.61
CA ARG A 334 -25.75 3.23 34.06
C ARG A 334 -25.25 2.85 35.47
N ALA A 335 -24.71 3.79 36.22
CA ALA A 335 -24.11 3.53 37.51
C ALA A 335 -25.09 2.81 38.46
N ARG A 336 -26.39 3.18 38.45
CA ARG A 336 -27.42 2.55 39.25
C ARG A 336 -27.70 1.10 38.81
N GLU A 337 -27.80 0.83 37.51
CA GLU A 337 -28.00 -0.52 36.97
C GLU A 337 -26.83 -1.46 37.37
N VAL A 338 -25.60 -0.98 37.20
CA VAL A 338 -24.39 -1.70 37.60
C VAL A 338 -24.35 -1.95 39.11
N ALA A 339 -24.75 -0.95 39.91
CA ALA A 339 -24.82 -1.09 41.36
C ALA A 339 -25.87 -2.14 41.81
N THR A 340 -27.05 -2.15 41.14
CA THR A 340 -28.12 -3.14 41.40
C THR A 340 -27.63 -4.55 41.05
N LEU A 341 -26.99 -4.76 39.92
CA LEU A 341 -26.41 -6.06 39.55
C LEU A 341 -25.37 -6.52 40.56
N ARG A 342 -24.52 -5.61 41.05
CA ARG A 342 -23.52 -5.91 42.07
C ARG A 342 -24.16 -6.23 43.45
N ALA A 343 -25.24 -5.55 43.80
CA ALA A 343 -26.00 -5.85 45.01
C ALA A 343 -26.65 -7.24 44.97
N LEU A 344 -27.06 -7.68 43.74
CA LEU A 344 -27.58 -9.04 43.50
C LEU A 344 -26.49 -10.13 43.47
N GLY A 345 -25.20 -9.75 43.72
CA GLY A 345 -24.09 -10.71 43.83
C GLY A 345 -23.25 -10.89 42.57
N PHE A 346 -23.44 -10.12 41.51
CA PHE A 346 -22.54 -10.13 40.36
C PHE A 346 -21.20 -9.53 40.73
N ARG A 347 -20.12 -10.25 40.43
CA ARG A 347 -18.75 -9.79 40.69
C ARG A 347 -18.29 -8.72 39.71
N GLY A 348 -17.21 -8.00 40.00
CA GLY A 348 -16.68 -6.94 39.13
C GLY A 348 -16.21 -7.44 37.78
N LEU A 349 -15.65 -8.66 37.67
CA LEU A 349 -15.15 -9.21 36.39
C LEU A 349 -16.23 -9.34 35.29
N PRO A 350 -17.43 -9.90 35.55
CA PRO A 350 -18.53 -9.88 34.57
C PRO A 350 -18.88 -8.48 34.05
N VAL A 351 -18.83 -7.46 34.91
CA VAL A 351 -19.09 -6.06 34.51
C VAL A 351 -17.99 -5.54 33.60
N VAL A 352 -16.71 -5.79 33.95
CA VAL A 352 -15.58 -5.37 33.09
C VAL A 352 -15.70 -5.98 31.70
N VAL A 353 -15.89 -7.30 31.64
CA VAL A 353 -15.96 -7.99 30.33
C VAL A 353 -17.20 -7.57 29.55
N ALA A 354 -18.34 -7.32 30.19
CA ALA A 354 -19.54 -6.84 29.51
C ALA A 354 -19.33 -5.46 28.86
N VAL A 355 -18.74 -4.50 29.57
CA VAL A 355 -18.42 -3.17 29.04
C VAL A 355 -17.37 -3.29 27.91
N MET A 356 -16.39 -4.17 28.06
CA MET A 356 -15.41 -4.45 27.00
C MET A 356 -16.06 -5.02 25.75
N LEU A 357 -17.00 -5.98 25.88
CA LEU A 357 -17.74 -6.54 24.75
C LEU A 357 -18.57 -5.48 24.02
N GLU A 358 -19.20 -4.57 24.76
CA GLU A 358 -19.93 -3.43 24.18
C GLU A 358 -19.00 -2.53 23.36
N THR A 359 -17.84 -2.16 23.92
CA THR A 359 -16.87 -1.31 23.22
C THR A 359 -16.26 -2.03 22.02
N MET A 360 -15.95 -3.31 22.15
CA MET A 360 -15.41 -4.12 21.04
C MET A 360 -16.43 -4.29 19.91
N LEU A 361 -17.72 -4.40 20.24
CA LEU A 361 -18.77 -4.42 19.21
C LEU A 361 -18.84 -3.10 18.45
N LEU A 362 -18.81 -1.96 19.14
CA LEU A 362 -18.77 -0.65 18.48
C LEU A 362 -17.51 -0.48 17.60
N ALA A 363 -16.37 -0.94 18.11
CA ALA A 363 -15.11 -0.92 17.37
C ALA A 363 -15.14 -1.83 16.14
N LEU A 364 -15.74 -3.02 16.26
CA LEU A 364 -15.95 -3.93 15.14
C LEU A 364 -16.85 -3.28 14.07
N LEU A 365 -17.97 -2.69 14.46
CA LEU A 365 -18.86 -2.01 13.52
C LEU A 365 -18.18 -0.82 12.85
N GLY A 366 -17.43 0.00 13.61
CA GLY A 366 -16.63 1.09 13.04
C GLY A 366 -15.53 0.59 12.10
N GLY A 367 -14.81 -0.47 12.48
CA GLY A 367 -13.79 -1.09 11.65
C GLY A 367 -14.35 -1.66 10.35
N LEU A 368 -15.46 -2.39 10.40
CA LEU A 368 -16.12 -2.92 9.21
C LEU A 368 -16.65 -1.80 8.31
N LEU A 369 -17.25 -0.76 8.88
CA LEU A 369 -17.73 0.39 8.12
C LEU A 369 -16.55 1.13 7.44
N GLY A 370 -15.48 1.40 8.16
CA GLY A 370 -14.29 2.05 7.61
C GLY A 370 -13.61 1.21 6.53
N ALA A 371 -13.48 -0.10 6.75
CA ALA A 371 -12.94 -1.03 5.77
C ALA A 371 -13.82 -1.12 4.51
N ALA A 372 -15.15 -1.20 4.66
CA ALA A 372 -16.09 -1.23 3.55
C ALA A 372 -16.05 0.08 2.74
N LEU A 373 -16.02 1.24 3.40
CA LEU A 373 -15.91 2.53 2.75
C LEU A 373 -14.58 2.66 2.00
N ALA A 374 -13.47 2.23 2.62
CA ALA A 374 -12.16 2.25 1.96
C ALA A 374 -12.16 1.36 0.72
N TRP A 375 -12.75 0.17 0.79
CA TRP A 375 -12.84 -0.74 -0.36
C TRP A 375 -13.73 -0.16 -1.47
N LEU A 376 -14.91 0.37 -1.14
CA LEU A 376 -15.84 0.92 -2.13
C LEU A 376 -15.30 2.15 -2.85
N VAL A 377 -14.58 3.03 -2.13
CA VAL A 377 -14.11 4.30 -2.68
C VAL A 377 -12.77 4.15 -3.38
N PHE A 378 -11.85 3.37 -2.80
CA PHE A 378 -10.47 3.37 -3.26
C PHE A 378 -10.08 2.13 -4.07
N ASN A 379 -10.74 0.98 -3.93
CA ASN A 379 -10.31 -0.22 -4.66
C ASN A 379 -10.50 -0.02 -6.17
N GLY A 380 -9.40 -0.13 -6.92
CA GLY A 380 -9.37 0.12 -8.37
C GLY A 380 -9.36 1.61 -8.76
N TYR A 381 -9.32 2.54 -7.79
CA TYR A 381 -9.19 3.96 -8.09
C TYR A 381 -7.81 4.25 -8.67
N THR A 382 -7.78 4.83 -9.87
CA THR A 382 -6.54 5.12 -10.60
C THR A 382 -5.99 6.48 -10.17
N VAL A 383 -4.73 6.50 -9.82
CA VAL A 383 -3.97 7.71 -9.48
C VAL A 383 -2.61 7.68 -10.13
N SER A 384 -1.92 8.81 -10.11
CA SER A 384 -0.51 8.89 -10.48
C SER A 384 0.31 9.50 -9.36
N THR A 385 1.55 9.08 -9.27
CA THR A 385 2.55 9.67 -8.36
C THR A 385 3.92 9.72 -9.04
N LEU A 386 4.80 10.56 -8.53
CA LEU A 386 6.16 10.66 -9.03
C LEU A 386 6.95 9.38 -8.66
N GLY A 387 7.43 8.68 -9.67
CA GLY A 387 8.32 7.53 -9.51
C GLY A 387 9.78 7.91 -9.30
N SER A 388 10.64 6.92 -9.11
CA SER A 388 12.09 7.12 -8.89
C SER A 388 12.82 7.78 -10.08
N ASN A 389 12.27 7.68 -11.29
CA ASN A 389 12.79 8.31 -12.51
C ASN A 389 12.29 9.75 -12.70
N PHE A 390 11.66 10.36 -11.70
CA PHE A 390 11.06 11.70 -11.75
C PHE A 390 9.94 11.83 -12.80
N SER A 391 9.37 10.73 -13.26
CA SER A 391 8.19 10.67 -14.13
C SER A 391 6.96 10.20 -13.38
N GLN A 392 5.78 10.56 -13.85
CA GLN A 392 4.52 10.08 -13.31
C GLN A 392 4.35 8.59 -13.59
N VAL A 393 4.02 7.83 -12.56
CA VAL A 393 3.62 6.43 -12.65
C VAL A 393 2.14 6.33 -12.30
N VAL A 394 1.36 5.86 -13.25
CA VAL A 394 -0.08 5.61 -13.08
C VAL A 394 -0.26 4.23 -12.47
N PHE A 395 -1.06 4.12 -11.42
CA PHE A 395 -1.35 2.86 -10.77
C PHE A 395 -2.75 2.88 -10.15
N GLN A 396 -3.26 1.71 -9.80
CA GLN A 396 -4.54 1.57 -9.13
C GLN A 396 -4.35 1.20 -7.67
N PHE A 397 -5.16 1.78 -6.80
CA PHE A 397 -5.21 1.37 -5.40
C PHE A 397 -5.64 -0.08 -5.28
N ARG A 398 -4.93 -0.84 -4.46
CA ARG A 398 -5.22 -2.25 -4.22
C ARG A 398 -5.62 -2.47 -2.76
N VAL A 399 -6.93 -2.60 -2.54
CA VAL A 399 -7.48 -2.90 -1.20
C VAL A 399 -7.64 -4.42 -1.07
N GLY A 400 -6.57 -5.10 -0.68
CA GLY A 400 -6.58 -6.54 -0.47
C GLY A 400 -7.11 -6.96 0.91
N PRO A 401 -7.44 -8.26 1.11
CA PRO A 401 -7.94 -8.80 2.39
C PRO A 401 -6.97 -8.55 3.56
N GLU A 402 -5.67 -8.56 3.31
CA GLU A 402 -4.65 -8.30 4.33
C GLU A 402 -4.71 -6.88 4.90
N LEU A 403 -5.02 -5.90 4.04
CA LEU A 403 -5.18 -4.51 4.46
C LEU A 403 -6.48 -4.30 5.22
N LEU A 404 -7.56 -4.94 4.80
CA LEU A 404 -8.84 -4.93 5.52
C LEU A 404 -8.67 -5.55 6.92
N TRP A 405 -7.95 -6.68 7.00
CA TRP A 405 -7.62 -7.31 8.27
C TRP A 405 -6.76 -6.40 9.14
N THR A 406 -5.78 -5.72 8.56
CA THR A 406 -4.95 -4.74 9.28
C THR A 406 -5.79 -3.59 9.84
N GLY A 407 -6.68 -3.02 9.04
CA GLY A 407 -7.63 -2.00 9.50
C GLY A 407 -8.53 -2.48 10.64
N LEU A 408 -9.02 -3.71 10.55
CA LEU A 408 -9.84 -4.33 11.61
C LEU A 408 -9.05 -4.54 12.90
N LYS A 409 -7.78 -4.96 12.83
CA LYS A 409 -6.89 -5.05 13.99
C LYS A 409 -6.73 -3.69 14.69
N TRP A 410 -6.55 -2.61 13.92
CA TRP A 410 -6.48 -1.27 14.46
C TRP A 410 -7.77 -0.86 15.15
N ALA A 411 -8.92 -1.09 14.52
CA ALA A 411 -10.22 -0.79 15.13
C ALA A 411 -10.40 -1.48 16.48
N LEU A 412 -10.14 -2.78 16.52
CA LEU A 412 -10.25 -3.56 17.75
C LEU A 412 -9.22 -3.13 18.81
N GLY A 413 -8.00 -2.75 18.41
CA GLY A 413 -7.01 -2.18 19.32
C GLY A 413 -7.48 -0.86 19.95
N ILE A 414 -8.06 0.04 19.16
CA ILE A 414 -8.67 1.29 19.64
C ILE A 414 -9.81 0.98 20.62
N GLY A 415 -10.70 0.04 20.27
CA GLY A 415 -11.80 -0.39 21.13
C GLY A 415 -11.32 -0.99 22.45
N LEU A 416 -10.26 -1.81 22.42
CA LEU A 416 -9.65 -2.40 23.62
C LEU A 416 -9.15 -1.31 24.58
N VAL A 417 -8.35 -0.37 24.07
CA VAL A 417 -7.77 0.71 24.89
C VAL A 417 -8.85 1.67 25.37
N GLY A 418 -9.76 2.08 24.46
CA GLY A 418 -10.85 3.01 24.77
C GLY A 418 -11.88 2.45 25.76
N GLY A 419 -12.09 1.11 25.75
CA GLY A 419 -13.04 0.46 26.67
C GLY A 419 -12.47 0.08 28.03
N LEU A 420 -11.17 -0.21 28.13
CA LEU A 420 -10.57 -0.82 29.31
C LEU A 420 -10.68 0.04 30.58
N PHE A 421 -10.33 1.31 30.49
CA PHE A 421 -10.36 2.20 31.65
C PHE A 421 -11.78 2.47 32.15
N PRO A 422 -12.79 2.78 31.29
CA PRO A 422 -14.18 2.88 31.68
C PRO A 422 -14.73 1.59 32.29
N ALA A 423 -14.38 0.42 31.73
CA ALA A 423 -14.79 -0.88 32.25
C ALA A 423 -14.25 -1.16 33.65
N LEU A 424 -12.97 -0.87 33.89
CA LEU A 424 -12.37 -1.00 35.22
C LEU A 424 -13.00 -0.04 36.23
N ARG A 425 -13.36 1.18 35.82
CA ARG A 425 -14.06 2.13 36.67
C ARG A 425 -15.45 1.64 37.03
N ALA A 426 -16.22 1.12 36.05
CA ALA A 426 -17.54 0.52 36.30
C ALA A 426 -17.51 -0.57 37.37
N ALA A 427 -16.51 -1.46 37.31
CA ALA A 427 -16.35 -2.53 38.29
C ALA A 427 -15.93 -2.07 39.70
N ARG A 428 -15.40 -0.87 39.85
CA ARG A 428 -14.94 -0.29 41.13
C ARG A 428 -15.91 0.69 41.76
N LEU A 429 -17.05 1.02 41.13
CA LEU A 429 -18.04 1.92 41.68
C LEU A 429 -18.57 1.40 43.04
N PRO A 430 -18.57 2.24 44.11
CA PRO A 430 -19.15 1.86 45.40
C PRO A 430 -20.67 1.67 45.25
N VAL A 431 -21.19 0.51 45.65
CA VAL A 431 -22.62 0.18 45.50
C VAL A 431 -23.51 1.16 46.25
N THR A 432 -23.08 1.55 47.45
CA THR A 432 -23.81 2.49 48.32
C THR A 432 -23.96 3.88 47.71
N ASP A 433 -22.88 4.39 47.11
CA ASP A 433 -22.87 5.76 46.53
C ASP A 433 -23.67 5.82 45.24
N ALA A 434 -23.60 4.77 44.41
CA ALA A 434 -24.32 4.68 43.15
C ALA A 434 -25.84 4.51 43.34
N LEU A 435 -26.29 3.90 44.42
CA LEU A 435 -27.72 3.75 44.76
C LEU A 435 -28.30 5.03 45.41
N ARG A 436 -27.46 5.88 46.02
CA ARG A 436 -27.86 7.14 46.67
C ARG A 436 -27.87 8.35 45.71
N ALA A 437 -27.16 8.27 44.60
CA ALA A 437 -27.02 9.36 43.61
C ALA A 437 -28.23 9.44 42.66
N GLY A 438 -29.42 9.43 43.16
CA GLY A 438 -30.67 9.53 42.41
C GLY A 438 -31.72 10.31 43.09
#